data_192cc91f9c13addcea7c5822cf5b22f3
#
_entry.id   192cc91f9c13addcea7c5822cf5b22f3
#
_cell.length_a   1.000
_cell.length_b   1.000
_cell.length_c   1.000
_cell.angle_alpha   90.00
_cell.angle_beta   90.00
_cell.angle_gamma   90.00
#
_symmetry.space_group_name_H-M   'P 1'
#
loop_
_entity.id
_entity.type
_entity.pdbx_description
1 polymer ?
#
loop_
_entity_poly.entity_id
_entity_poly.type
_entity_poly.pdbx_seq_one_letter_code
_entity_poly.pdbx_strand_id
1 'polypeptide(L)'
;MKKVLIVSTTGMGDCLWGTPGIRALKKTFPSLDINLLVTPFWRPLFEGNPYISEILEYHKEWYRQPILGFKIYNRKYDLIFIFHANKNLKRILPWFPSSSIWSHQNHLWVPESNRVKIEDNIHGIQRRLVMLEKFGVKPDGNNMEIFFDTRTLEKANQILQVPGFNSREFAYLNLGAAVESRRWMVDRFIELGKRILQATTWSIILGGGPQEKK
;
A
#
# COMPACT_ATOMS: atom_id res chain seq x y z
N MET A 1 13.77 16.00 12.51
CA MET A 1 13.49 14.98 11.49
C MET A 1 13.32 15.67 10.15
N LYS A 2 14.19 15.36 9.17
CA LYS A 2 14.19 15.99 7.85
C LYS A 2 13.83 14.98 6.74
N LYS A 3 14.26 13.73 6.90
CA LYS A 3 14.08 12.70 5.89
C LYS A 3 13.73 11.35 6.50
N VAL A 4 12.64 10.72 6.01
CA VAL A 4 12.21 9.40 6.48
C VAL A 4 12.02 8.42 5.34
N LEU A 5 12.24 7.14 5.63
CA LEU A 5 11.89 6.04 4.73
C LEU A 5 10.74 5.25 5.34
N ILE A 6 9.69 5.09 4.56
CA ILE A 6 8.59 4.17 4.89
C ILE A 6 8.76 2.90 4.08
N VAL A 7 8.70 1.75 4.74
CA VAL A 7 8.85 0.45 4.11
C VAL A 7 7.52 -0.30 4.11
N SER A 8 7.02 -0.61 2.91
CA SER A 8 5.78 -1.37 2.69
C SER A 8 5.96 -2.32 1.50
N THR A 9 6.49 -3.52 1.74
CA THR A 9 6.95 -4.45 0.68
C THR A 9 6.15 -5.74 0.57
N THR A 10 4.91 -5.76 1.03
CA THR A 10 4.03 -6.94 1.01
C THR A 10 2.86 -6.78 0.04
N GLY A 11 1.65 -7.12 0.45
CA GLY A 11 0.48 -7.10 -0.41
C GLY A 11 -0.11 -5.71 -0.65
N MET A 12 -0.98 -5.60 -1.65
CA MET A 12 -1.67 -4.36 -2.03
C MET A 12 -2.40 -3.72 -0.83
N GLY A 13 -3.19 -4.51 -0.10
CA GLY A 13 -3.93 -4.03 1.06
C GLY A 13 -3.03 -3.42 2.13
N ASP A 14 -1.90 -4.09 2.44
CA ASP A 14 -0.92 -3.57 3.39
C ASP A 14 -0.30 -2.25 2.94
N CYS A 15 -0.06 -2.11 1.62
CA CYS A 15 0.43 -0.88 1.02
C CYS A 15 -0.58 0.26 1.20
N LEU A 16 -1.85 0.02 0.86
CA LEU A 16 -2.93 1.00 0.98
C LEU A 16 -3.20 1.39 2.45
N TRP A 17 -3.12 0.43 3.37
CA TRP A 17 -3.25 0.72 4.81
C TRP A 17 -2.15 1.64 5.36
N GLY A 18 -1.07 1.84 4.61
CA GLY A 18 -0.01 2.79 4.94
C GLY A 18 -0.35 4.24 4.58
N THR A 19 -1.30 4.49 3.66
CA THR A 19 -1.55 5.84 3.12
C THR A 19 -2.04 6.85 4.17
N PRO A 20 -2.91 6.50 5.16
CA PRO A 20 -3.25 7.42 6.25
C PRO A 20 -2.04 7.85 7.09
N GLY A 21 -1.11 6.92 7.34
CA GLY A 21 0.12 7.24 8.08
C GLY A 21 1.06 8.15 7.29
N ILE A 22 1.20 7.94 5.99
CA ILE A 22 1.99 8.82 5.10
C ILE A 22 1.41 10.23 5.11
N ARG A 23 0.09 10.36 4.94
CA ARG A 23 -0.63 11.63 5.00
C ARG A 23 -0.44 12.33 6.35
N ALA A 24 -0.67 11.62 7.45
CA ALA A 24 -0.53 12.16 8.80
C ALA A 24 0.90 12.67 9.07
N LEU A 25 1.94 11.93 8.65
CA LEU A 25 3.34 12.35 8.70
C LEU A 25 3.56 13.67 7.97
N LYS A 26 3.10 13.76 6.72
CA LYS A 26 3.31 14.95 5.90
C LYS A 26 2.54 16.16 6.41
N LYS A 27 1.32 15.97 6.90
CA LYS A 27 0.52 17.04 7.51
C LYS A 27 1.11 17.54 8.83
N THR A 28 1.63 16.63 9.67
CA THR A 28 2.29 17.00 10.92
C THR A 28 3.63 17.70 10.67
N PHE A 29 4.38 17.27 9.67
CA PHE A 29 5.70 17.79 9.31
C PHE A 29 5.75 18.16 7.82
N PRO A 30 5.25 19.34 7.42
CA PRO A 30 5.12 19.72 5.99
C PRO A 30 6.43 19.72 5.21
N SER A 31 7.56 20.05 5.85
CA SER A 31 8.91 20.05 5.25
C SER A 31 9.58 18.68 5.19
N LEU A 32 8.92 17.62 5.72
CA LEU A 32 9.51 16.29 5.79
C LEU A 32 9.64 15.68 4.38
N ASP A 33 10.83 15.20 4.07
CA ASP A 33 11.09 14.39 2.86
C ASP A 33 10.71 12.94 3.16
N ILE A 34 9.60 12.47 2.58
CA ILE A 34 9.09 11.12 2.77
C ILE A 34 9.39 10.29 1.54
N ASN A 35 10.22 9.27 1.72
CA ASN A 35 10.50 8.29 0.68
C ASN A 35 9.78 6.97 1.02
N LEU A 36 9.28 6.29 0.00
CA LEU A 36 8.58 5.02 0.14
C LEU A 36 9.36 3.89 -0.54
N LEU A 37 9.63 2.82 0.20
CA LEU A 37 10.15 1.57 -0.35
C LEU A 37 9.01 0.56 -0.54
N VAL A 38 8.74 0.19 -1.78
CA VAL A 38 7.64 -0.68 -2.18
C VAL A 38 8.11 -1.69 -3.24
N THR A 39 7.43 -2.82 -3.39
CA THR A 39 7.73 -3.71 -4.53
C THR A 39 7.30 -3.06 -5.85
N PRO A 40 8.00 -3.32 -6.97
CA PRO A 40 7.69 -2.71 -8.27
C PRO A 40 6.22 -2.88 -8.69
N PHE A 41 5.63 -4.02 -8.35
CA PHE A 41 4.24 -4.34 -8.70
C PHE A 41 3.22 -3.36 -8.08
N TRP A 42 3.50 -2.82 -6.89
CA TRP A 42 2.62 -1.89 -6.18
C TRP A 42 3.03 -0.43 -6.32
N ARG A 43 4.13 -0.14 -7.00
CA ARG A 43 4.57 1.23 -7.26
C ARG A 43 3.47 2.12 -7.87
N PRO A 44 2.67 1.67 -8.86
CA PRO A 44 1.64 2.50 -9.47
C PRO A 44 0.57 3.02 -8.50
N LEU A 45 0.35 2.34 -7.36
CA LEU A 45 -0.60 2.79 -6.33
C LEU A 45 -0.19 4.12 -5.66
N PHE A 46 1.08 4.49 -5.79
CA PHE A 46 1.67 5.65 -5.10
C PHE A 46 2.15 6.73 -6.06
N GLU A 47 2.13 6.47 -7.36
CA GLU A 47 2.45 7.47 -8.38
C GLU A 47 1.46 8.63 -8.31
N GLY A 48 1.99 9.87 -8.33
CA GLY A 48 1.16 11.07 -8.15
C GLY A 48 0.77 11.39 -6.71
N ASN A 49 1.18 10.60 -5.71
CA ASN A 49 0.90 10.90 -4.31
C ASN A 49 1.71 12.13 -3.85
N PRO A 50 1.04 13.25 -3.47
CA PRO A 50 1.71 14.52 -3.16
C PRO A 50 2.50 14.49 -1.85
N TYR A 51 2.31 13.47 -1.03
CA TYR A 51 2.98 13.33 0.26
C TYR A 51 4.32 12.59 0.15
N ILE A 52 4.58 11.92 -0.98
CA ILE A 52 5.77 11.09 -1.21
C ILE A 52 6.73 11.83 -2.15
N SER A 53 7.96 12.05 -1.70
CA SER A 53 9.00 12.71 -2.50
C SER A 53 9.67 11.76 -3.49
N GLU A 54 9.89 10.51 -3.10
CA GLU A 54 10.53 9.50 -3.94
C GLU A 54 9.99 8.10 -3.64
N ILE A 55 9.79 7.30 -4.69
CA ILE A 55 9.41 5.89 -4.57
C ILE A 55 10.61 5.03 -4.97
N LEU A 56 11.10 4.23 -4.02
CA LEU A 56 12.16 3.26 -4.20
C LEU A 56 11.57 1.87 -4.42
N GLU A 57 12.20 1.07 -5.25
CA GLU A 57 11.74 -0.29 -5.56
C GLU A 57 12.53 -1.33 -4.79
N TYR A 58 11.81 -2.18 -4.06
CA TYR A 58 12.34 -3.35 -3.41
C TYR A 58 12.21 -4.57 -4.33
N HIS A 59 13.32 -5.08 -4.79
CA HIS A 59 13.41 -6.31 -5.55
C HIS A 59 13.81 -7.48 -4.63
N LYS A 60 13.16 -8.65 -4.80
CA LYS A 60 13.42 -9.83 -3.97
C LYS A 60 14.74 -10.51 -4.31
N GLU A 61 15.26 -10.30 -5.50
CA GLU A 61 16.50 -10.88 -6.01
C GLU A 61 17.68 -10.40 -5.19
N TRP A 62 18.44 -11.34 -4.64
CA TRP A 62 19.52 -11.05 -3.70
C TRP A 62 20.63 -10.17 -4.27
N TYR A 63 20.91 -10.26 -5.59
CA TYR A 63 21.94 -9.48 -6.26
C TYR A 63 21.56 -7.99 -6.45
N ARG A 64 20.28 -7.64 -6.36
CA ARG A 64 19.79 -6.25 -6.40
C ARG A 64 19.81 -5.56 -5.03
N GLN A 65 19.86 -6.34 -3.97
CA GLN A 65 19.75 -5.81 -2.61
C GLN A 65 20.95 -4.97 -2.17
N PRO A 66 22.23 -5.30 -2.50
CA PRO A 66 23.36 -4.43 -2.19
C PRO A 66 23.24 -3.04 -2.84
N ILE A 67 22.79 -2.97 -4.10
CA ILE A 67 22.58 -1.71 -4.81
C ILE A 67 21.51 -0.87 -4.10
N LEU A 68 20.42 -1.48 -3.70
CA LEU A 68 19.36 -0.82 -2.95
C LEU A 68 19.88 -0.37 -1.57
N GLY A 69 20.60 -1.23 -0.86
CA GLY A 69 21.22 -0.91 0.42
C GLY A 69 22.13 0.31 0.33
N PHE A 70 23.01 0.35 -0.67
CA PHE A 70 23.88 1.49 -0.93
C PHE A 70 23.09 2.78 -1.25
N LYS A 71 22.07 2.69 -2.08
CA LYS A 71 21.17 3.83 -2.36
C LYS A 71 20.53 4.38 -1.09
N ILE A 72 20.05 3.51 -0.20
CA ILE A 72 19.40 3.91 1.03
C ILE A 72 20.43 4.50 2.02
N TYR A 73 21.58 3.86 2.17
CA TYR A 73 22.66 4.35 3.03
C TYR A 73 23.07 5.79 2.67
N ASN A 74 23.27 6.08 1.38
CA ASN A 74 23.68 7.41 0.92
C ASN A 74 22.61 8.48 1.11
N ARG A 75 21.33 8.11 1.27
CA ARG A 75 20.24 9.08 1.49
C ARG A 75 20.15 9.59 2.93
N LYS A 76 20.86 8.96 3.87
CA LYS A 76 20.96 9.37 5.28
C LYS A 76 19.60 9.66 5.92
N TYR A 77 18.76 8.65 6.00
CA TYR A 77 17.45 8.78 6.65
C TYR A 77 17.60 8.97 8.16
N ASP A 78 16.86 9.93 8.72
CA ASP A 78 16.77 10.12 10.16
C ASP A 78 16.03 8.95 10.83
N LEU A 79 14.92 8.52 10.23
CA LEU A 79 14.10 7.40 10.70
C LEU A 79 13.64 6.53 9.53
N ILE A 80 13.44 5.25 9.83
CA ILE A 80 12.93 4.24 8.93
C ILE A 80 11.76 3.55 9.61
N PHE A 81 10.57 3.71 9.07
CA PHE A 81 9.36 3.09 9.58
C PHE A 81 9.00 1.83 8.77
N ILE A 82 9.00 0.68 9.42
CA ILE A 82 8.56 -0.56 8.82
C ILE A 82 7.05 -0.69 9.03
N PHE A 83 6.28 -0.29 8.04
CA PHE A 83 4.82 -0.43 8.07
C PHE A 83 4.40 -1.87 7.85
N HIS A 84 4.96 -2.51 6.82
CA HIS A 84 4.83 -3.93 6.59
C HIS A 84 5.95 -4.44 5.69
N ALA A 85 6.59 -5.54 6.08
CA ALA A 85 7.70 -6.09 5.32
C ALA A 85 7.77 -7.61 5.45
N ASN A 86 8.23 -8.24 4.37
CA ASN A 86 8.58 -9.65 4.43
C ASN A 86 9.93 -9.87 5.13
N LYS A 87 10.16 -11.09 5.63
CA LYS A 87 11.39 -11.45 6.37
C LYS A 87 12.69 -11.26 5.57
N ASN A 88 12.63 -11.19 4.24
CA ASN A 88 13.83 -11.01 3.41
C ASN A 88 14.38 -9.58 3.47
N LEU A 89 13.57 -8.61 3.93
CA LEU A 89 14.02 -7.24 4.13
C LEU A 89 15.20 -7.17 5.12
N LYS A 90 15.31 -8.12 6.06
CA LYS A 90 16.43 -8.18 7.01
C LYS A 90 17.80 -8.18 6.33
N ARG A 91 17.90 -8.59 5.05
CA ARG A 91 19.18 -8.62 4.30
C ARG A 91 19.71 -7.22 3.98
N ILE A 92 18.85 -6.22 3.91
CA ILE A 92 19.27 -4.83 3.68
C ILE A 92 19.42 -4.02 4.97
N LEU A 93 19.01 -4.58 6.12
CA LEU A 93 19.11 -3.90 7.41
C LEU A 93 20.54 -3.50 7.82
N PRO A 94 21.59 -4.30 7.54
CA PRO A 94 22.96 -3.89 7.88
C PRO A 94 23.41 -2.56 7.26
N TRP A 95 22.71 -2.09 6.22
CA TRP A 95 22.96 -0.81 5.59
C TRP A 95 22.32 0.37 6.34
N PHE A 96 21.55 0.11 7.41
CA PHE A 96 20.88 1.12 8.20
C PHE A 96 21.44 1.18 9.62
N PRO A 97 21.55 2.37 10.23
CA PRO A 97 21.76 2.48 11.67
C PRO A 97 20.59 1.80 12.40
N SER A 98 20.86 0.84 13.25
CA SER A 98 19.82 0.09 13.98
C SER A 98 18.90 0.99 14.82
N SER A 99 19.45 2.09 15.35
CA SER A 99 18.73 3.07 16.16
C SER A 99 17.66 3.86 15.38
N SER A 100 17.78 3.91 14.04
CA SER A 100 16.82 4.64 13.19
C SER A 100 15.66 3.81 12.68
N ILE A 101 15.67 2.47 12.87
CA ILE A 101 14.64 1.57 12.37
C ILE A 101 13.57 1.33 13.43
N TRP A 102 12.31 1.60 13.08
CA TRP A 102 11.16 1.42 13.97
C TRP A 102 10.08 0.57 13.33
N SER A 103 9.43 -0.27 14.14
CA SER A 103 8.33 -1.13 13.71
C SER A 103 7.35 -1.40 14.85
N HIS A 104 6.25 -2.09 14.55
CA HIS A 104 5.42 -2.74 15.57
C HIS A 104 6.04 -4.08 16.02
N GLN A 105 5.53 -4.64 17.14
CA GLN A 105 6.12 -5.80 17.82
C GLN A 105 6.33 -7.05 16.97
N ASN A 106 5.59 -7.24 15.89
CA ASN A 106 5.66 -8.48 15.09
C ASN A 106 6.92 -8.58 14.20
N HIS A 107 7.69 -7.52 14.06
CA HIS A 107 8.96 -7.55 13.31
C HIS A 107 10.13 -7.87 14.25
N LEU A 108 10.25 -9.13 14.69
CA LEU A 108 11.23 -9.58 15.69
C LEU A 108 12.70 -9.34 15.29
N TRP A 109 12.98 -9.04 14.04
CA TRP A 109 14.30 -8.69 13.53
C TRP A 109 14.66 -7.21 13.70
N VAL A 110 13.73 -6.36 14.18
CA VAL A 110 14.01 -4.99 14.64
C VAL A 110 14.35 -5.05 16.13
N PRO A 111 15.34 -4.28 16.64
CA PRO A 111 15.66 -4.25 18.06
C PRO A 111 14.43 -4.01 18.93
N GLU A 112 14.34 -4.67 20.07
CA GLU A 112 13.17 -4.56 20.97
C GLU A 112 12.90 -3.13 21.43
N SER A 113 13.97 -2.38 21.72
CA SER A 113 13.88 -0.95 22.07
C SER A 113 13.17 -0.10 21.02
N ASN A 114 13.19 -0.54 19.76
CA ASN A 114 12.65 0.15 18.61
C ASN A 114 11.34 -0.48 18.09
N ARG A 115 10.78 -1.41 18.88
CA ARG A 115 9.45 -1.97 18.59
C ARG A 115 8.40 -1.30 19.44
N VAL A 116 7.37 -0.75 18.80
CA VAL A 116 6.22 -0.17 19.48
C VAL A 116 5.25 -1.28 19.82
N LYS A 117 4.96 -1.48 21.11
CA LYS A 117 3.92 -2.41 21.55
C LYS A 117 2.56 -1.84 21.20
N ILE A 118 1.76 -2.63 20.51
CA ILE A 118 0.45 -2.25 20.01
C ILE A 118 -0.51 -3.39 20.35
N GLU A 119 -1.72 -3.09 20.72
CA GLU A 119 -2.75 -4.08 21.01
C GLU A 119 -3.00 -4.99 19.80
N ASP A 120 -3.17 -6.29 20.05
CA ASP A 120 -3.26 -7.28 18.96
C ASP A 120 -4.53 -7.14 18.11
N ASN A 121 -5.61 -6.62 18.69
CA ASN A 121 -6.93 -6.58 18.08
C ASN A 121 -7.22 -5.32 17.24
N ILE A 122 -6.28 -4.41 17.09
CA ILE A 122 -6.50 -3.21 16.29
C ILE A 122 -6.18 -3.42 14.80
N HIS A 123 -6.93 -2.72 13.97
CA HIS A 123 -6.80 -2.80 12.52
C HIS A 123 -5.40 -2.34 12.03
N GLY A 124 -4.93 -2.89 10.91
CA GLY A 124 -3.61 -2.59 10.37
C GLY A 124 -3.33 -1.10 10.12
N ILE A 125 -4.33 -0.29 9.76
CA ILE A 125 -4.20 1.17 9.62
C ILE A 125 -3.83 1.79 10.97
N GLN A 126 -4.60 1.46 12.01
CA GLN A 126 -4.39 2.01 13.35
C GLN A 126 -3.04 1.60 13.93
N ARG A 127 -2.57 0.36 13.68
CA ARG A 127 -1.22 -0.07 14.09
C ARG A 127 -0.13 0.86 13.59
N ARG A 128 -0.26 1.34 12.35
CA ARG A 128 0.71 2.28 11.75
C ARG A 128 0.61 3.66 12.36
N LEU A 129 -0.61 4.14 12.60
CA LEU A 129 -0.84 5.45 13.21
C LEU A 129 -0.32 5.49 14.65
N VAL A 130 -0.66 4.51 15.48
CA VAL A 130 -0.15 4.40 16.88
C VAL A 130 1.38 4.33 16.91
N MET A 131 2.00 3.63 15.98
CA MET A 131 3.48 3.63 15.88
C MET A 131 4.02 5.04 15.61
N LEU A 132 3.36 5.80 14.74
CA LEU A 132 3.81 7.15 14.37
C LEU A 132 3.52 8.19 15.45
N GLU A 133 2.47 8.02 16.26
CA GLU A 133 2.14 8.90 17.39
C GLU A 133 3.29 9.01 18.40
N LYS A 134 4.07 7.93 18.57
CA LYS A 134 5.30 7.96 19.40
C LYS A 134 6.31 9.02 18.95
N PHE A 135 6.23 9.47 17.70
CA PHE A 135 7.09 10.48 17.09
C PHE A 135 6.39 11.84 16.96
N GLY A 136 5.26 12.03 17.66
CA GLY A 136 4.51 13.27 17.64
C GLY A 136 3.64 13.48 16.40
N VAL A 137 3.44 12.43 15.58
CA VAL A 137 2.52 12.49 14.45
C VAL A 137 1.10 12.54 14.95
N LYS A 138 0.31 13.46 14.39
CA LYS A 138 -1.12 13.61 14.71
C LYS A 138 -1.95 12.92 13.62
N PRO A 139 -2.64 11.80 13.93
CA PRO A 139 -3.55 11.17 12.99
C PRO A 139 -4.69 12.12 12.57
N ASP A 140 -5.08 12.05 11.30
CA ASP A 140 -6.18 12.83 10.74
C ASP A 140 -7.29 11.95 10.16
N GLY A 141 -7.39 10.73 10.66
CA GLY A 141 -8.38 9.74 10.27
C GLY A 141 -7.78 8.50 9.58
N ASN A 142 -8.66 7.53 9.29
CA ASN A 142 -8.30 6.22 8.76
C ASN A 142 -8.54 6.09 7.24
N ASN A 143 -8.96 7.15 6.57
CA ASN A 143 -9.29 7.08 5.15
C ASN A 143 -8.04 6.84 4.30
N MET A 144 -8.05 5.76 3.53
CA MET A 144 -7.04 5.47 2.52
C MET A 144 -7.19 6.40 1.33
N GLU A 145 -6.08 6.73 0.67
CA GLU A 145 -6.04 7.62 -0.48
C GLU A 145 -5.21 7.02 -1.61
N ILE A 146 -5.70 7.19 -2.83
CA ILE A 146 -4.98 6.91 -4.08
C ILE A 146 -5.09 8.17 -4.94
N PHE A 147 -4.00 8.52 -5.59
CA PHE A 147 -3.93 9.67 -6.49
C PHE A 147 -3.75 9.19 -7.91
N PHE A 148 -4.44 9.82 -8.84
CA PHE A 148 -4.35 9.51 -10.26
C PHE A 148 -3.94 10.76 -11.02
N ASP A 149 -3.02 10.61 -11.96
CA ASP A 149 -2.72 11.65 -12.93
C ASP A 149 -3.83 11.75 -14.00
N THR A 150 -3.85 12.86 -14.73
CA THR A 150 -4.83 13.12 -15.80
C THR A 150 -4.81 11.99 -16.85
N ARG A 151 -3.64 11.50 -17.21
CA ARG A 151 -3.48 10.45 -18.22
C ARG A 151 -4.13 9.13 -17.76
N THR A 152 -4.01 8.78 -16.49
CA THR A 152 -4.64 7.59 -15.91
C THR A 152 -6.16 7.72 -15.92
N LEU A 153 -6.69 8.91 -15.59
CA LEU A 153 -8.12 9.19 -15.64
C LEU A 153 -8.66 9.16 -17.08
N GLU A 154 -7.94 9.71 -18.04
CA GLU A 154 -8.30 9.65 -19.45
C GLU A 154 -8.36 8.21 -19.96
N LYS A 155 -7.37 7.37 -19.63
CA LYS A 155 -7.40 5.95 -19.98
C LYS A 155 -8.58 5.20 -19.33
N ALA A 156 -8.86 5.46 -18.07
CA ALA A 156 -10.02 4.87 -17.40
C ALA A 156 -11.33 5.28 -18.11
N ASN A 157 -11.47 6.54 -18.43
CA ASN A 157 -12.64 7.04 -19.17
C ASN A 157 -12.76 6.38 -20.55
N GLN A 158 -11.66 6.22 -21.29
CA GLN A 158 -11.68 5.52 -22.60
C GLN A 158 -12.13 4.05 -22.46
N ILE A 159 -11.68 3.34 -21.43
CA ILE A 159 -12.09 1.95 -21.16
C ILE A 159 -13.59 1.87 -20.83
N LEU A 160 -14.14 2.90 -20.18
CA LEU A 160 -15.54 2.96 -19.79
C LEU A 160 -16.47 3.47 -20.90
N GLN A 161 -15.91 3.97 -22.04
CA GLN A 161 -16.70 4.38 -23.22
C GLN A 161 -17.14 3.18 -24.06
N VAL A 162 -17.86 2.24 -23.46
CA VAL A 162 -18.46 1.10 -24.14
C VAL A 162 -19.93 1.42 -24.44
N PRO A 163 -20.42 1.22 -25.68
CA PRO A 163 -21.83 1.43 -25.99
C PRO A 163 -22.76 0.67 -25.04
N GLY A 164 -23.72 1.39 -24.46
CA GLY A 164 -24.67 0.81 -23.48
C GLY A 164 -24.13 0.69 -22.05
N PHE A 165 -22.87 1.11 -21.78
CA PHE A 165 -22.33 1.11 -20.43
C PHE A 165 -22.75 2.37 -19.66
N ASN A 166 -23.42 2.17 -18.50
CA ASN A 166 -23.74 3.27 -17.60
C ASN A 166 -22.54 3.58 -16.70
N SER A 167 -21.76 4.60 -17.04
CA SER A 167 -20.56 5.00 -16.29
C SER A 167 -20.87 5.71 -14.96
N ARG A 168 -22.11 6.09 -14.69
CA ARG A 168 -22.52 6.74 -13.44
C ARG A 168 -23.00 5.73 -12.39
N GLU A 169 -23.57 4.63 -12.85
CA GLU A 169 -24.16 3.61 -11.98
C GLU A 169 -23.69 2.22 -12.42
N PHE A 170 -22.74 1.67 -11.70
CA PHE A 170 -22.23 0.33 -11.99
C PHE A 170 -21.83 -0.42 -10.72
N ALA A 171 -21.86 -1.73 -10.80
CA ALA A 171 -21.30 -2.63 -9.80
C ALA A 171 -19.97 -3.20 -10.30
N TYR A 172 -18.92 -3.10 -9.50
CA TYR A 172 -17.64 -3.76 -9.76
C TYR A 172 -17.59 -5.09 -9.00
N LEU A 173 -17.52 -6.20 -9.71
CA LEU A 173 -17.42 -7.54 -9.15
C LEU A 173 -15.98 -8.04 -9.31
N ASN A 174 -15.25 -8.16 -8.20
CA ASN A 174 -13.92 -8.74 -8.19
C ASN A 174 -14.01 -10.27 -8.08
N LEU A 175 -13.69 -10.98 -9.16
CA LEU A 175 -13.78 -12.43 -9.25
C LEU A 175 -12.57 -13.17 -8.66
N GLY A 176 -11.43 -12.46 -8.50
CA GLY A 176 -10.16 -13.04 -8.13
C GLY A 176 -9.86 -13.01 -6.64
N ALA A 177 -9.11 -14.00 -6.19
CA ALA A 177 -8.43 -13.98 -4.89
C ALA A 177 -7.09 -14.71 -4.99
N ALA A 178 -6.10 -14.28 -4.19
CA ALA A 178 -4.77 -14.88 -4.15
C ALA A 178 -4.79 -16.34 -3.64
N VAL A 179 -5.82 -16.71 -2.87
CA VAL A 179 -6.01 -18.04 -2.28
C VAL A 179 -7.36 -18.55 -2.70
N GLU A 180 -7.43 -19.77 -3.22
CA GLU A 180 -8.65 -20.39 -3.73
C GLU A 180 -9.77 -20.44 -2.70
N SER A 181 -9.47 -20.77 -1.45
CA SER A 181 -10.46 -20.80 -0.37
C SER A 181 -11.11 -19.43 -0.06
N ARG A 182 -10.59 -18.34 -0.62
CA ARG A 182 -11.17 -16.98 -0.53
C ARG A 182 -11.95 -16.58 -1.78
N ARG A 183 -11.98 -17.45 -2.80
CA ARG A 183 -12.77 -17.19 -4.01
C ARG A 183 -14.22 -17.59 -3.77
N TRP A 184 -15.11 -16.70 -4.13
CA TRP A 184 -16.51 -17.05 -4.19
C TRP A 184 -16.77 -17.86 -5.46
N MET A 185 -17.75 -18.77 -5.42
CA MET A 185 -18.07 -19.64 -6.56
C MET A 185 -18.59 -18.83 -7.75
N VAL A 186 -18.18 -19.19 -8.95
CA VAL A 186 -18.56 -18.48 -10.20
C VAL A 186 -20.07 -18.40 -10.36
N ASP A 187 -20.80 -19.49 -10.11
CA ASP A 187 -22.27 -19.54 -10.21
C ASP A 187 -22.94 -18.50 -9.30
N ARG A 188 -22.34 -18.21 -8.14
CA ARG A 188 -22.85 -17.18 -7.23
C ARG A 188 -22.64 -15.76 -7.77
N PHE A 189 -21.52 -15.51 -8.46
CA PHE A 189 -21.30 -14.24 -9.17
C PHE A 189 -22.28 -14.07 -10.32
N ILE A 190 -22.56 -15.14 -11.09
CA ILE A 190 -23.54 -15.13 -12.17
C ILE A 190 -24.92 -14.78 -11.62
N GLU A 191 -25.36 -15.45 -10.56
CA GLU A 191 -26.65 -15.20 -9.92
C GLU A 191 -26.75 -13.77 -9.38
N LEU A 192 -25.70 -13.29 -8.70
CA LEU A 192 -25.64 -11.91 -8.23
C LEU A 192 -25.75 -10.90 -9.38
N GLY A 193 -24.99 -11.13 -10.46
CA GLY A 193 -25.03 -10.27 -11.64
C GLY A 193 -26.43 -10.21 -12.27
N LYS A 194 -27.10 -11.35 -12.43
CA LYS A 194 -28.48 -11.42 -12.91
C LYS A 194 -29.43 -10.61 -12.03
N ARG A 195 -29.35 -10.75 -10.71
CA ARG A 195 -30.20 -10.00 -9.77
C ARG A 195 -29.95 -8.49 -9.84
N ILE A 196 -28.69 -8.06 -9.96
CA ILE A 196 -28.37 -6.65 -10.13
C ILE A 196 -29.01 -6.10 -11.40
N LEU A 197 -28.84 -6.78 -12.55
CA LEU A 197 -29.38 -6.35 -13.83
C LEU A 197 -30.91 -6.39 -13.90
N GLN A 198 -31.57 -7.25 -13.13
CA GLN A 198 -33.03 -7.29 -13.02
C GLN A 198 -33.61 -6.20 -12.12
N ALA A 199 -32.86 -5.84 -11.06
CA ALA A 199 -33.34 -4.90 -10.05
C ALA A 199 -32.93 -3.45 -10.31
N THR A 200 -31.97 -3.20 -11.21
CA THR A 200 -31.37 -1.87 -11.44
C THR A 200 -31.08 -1.63 -12.92
N THR A 201 -30.79 -0.36 -13.25
CA THR A 201 -30.25 0.06 -14.55
C THR A 201 -28.70 0.05 -14.57
N TRP A 202 -28.08 -0.54 -13.58
CA TRP A 202 -26.64 -0.51 -13.41
C TRP A 202 -25.92 -1.39 -14.44
N SER A 203 -24.74 -0.94 -14.82
CA SER A 203 -23.79 -1.77 -15.56
C SER A 203 -22.96 -2.62 -14.62
N ILE A 204 -22.38 -3.71 -15.12
CA ILE A 204 -21.48 -4.57 -14.32
C ILE A 204 -20.09 -4.54 -14.93
N ILE A 205 -19.08 -4.28 -14.08
CA ILE A 205 -17.67 -4.44 -14.41
C ILE A 205 -17.17 -5.71 -13.71
N LEU A 206 -16.62 -6.63 -14.48
CA LEU A 206 -15.93 -7.81 -13.94
C LEU A 206 -14.43 -7.51 -13.84
N GLY A 207 -13.89 -7.59 -12.63
CA GLY A 207 -12.47 -7.43 -12.38
C GLY A 207 -11.82 -8.73 -11.94
N GLY A 208 -10.58 -8.94 -12.37
CA GLY A 208 -9.81 -10.13 -12.02
C GLY A 208 -8.42 -10.10 -12.64
N GLY A 209 -7.56 -11.04 -12.24
CA GLY A 209 -6.25 -11.23 -12.85
C GLY A 209 -6.33 -12.02 -14.17
N PRO A 210 -5.18 -12.21 -14.83
CA PRO A 210 -5.14 -13.00 -16.07
C PRO A 210 -5.65 -14.45 -15.93
N GLN A 211 -5.60 -14.98 -14.72
CA GLN A 211 -6.04 -16.35 -14.40
C GLN A 211 -7.57 -16.50 -14.37
N GLU A 212 -8.31 -15.40 -14.17
CA GLU A 212 -9.76 -15.36 -14.13
C GLU A 212 -10.40 -15.05 -15.51
N LYS A 213 -9.59 -14.93 -16.57
CA LYS A 213 -10.06 -14.71 -17.95
C LYS A 213 -10.49 -15.98 -18.72
N LYS A 214 -10.54 -17.13 -18.02
CA LYS A 214 -10.90 -18.41 -18.64
C LYS A 214 -12.40 -18.66 -18.55
#